data_9369a870ccf864a0f571b30059d47b4e
#
_entry.id   9369a870ccf864a0f571b30059d47b4e
#
_cell.length_a   1.000
_cell.length_b   1.000
_cell.length_c   1.000
_cell.angle_alpha   90.00
_cell.angle_beta   90.00
_cell.angle_gamma   90.00
#
_symmetry.space_group_name_H-M   'P 1'
#
loop_
_entity.id
_entity.type
_entity.pdbx_description
1 polymer ?
#
loop_
_entity_poly.entity_id
_entity_poly.type
_entity_poly.pdbx_seq_one_letter_code
_entity_poly.pdbx_strand_id
1 'polypeptide(L)'
;MTLNRRQFLSSGVAVGAAIGVPRMALAAEKADVVIVGAGLSGLRSAEMLVEQGLKVVLLDANNRVGGRVQTVQTVDGPIDVGASQVGRGYARVLDACERHGLKLISEDRDLLTFGSHFSGEWIDGKNWAANPLNQCVGDERKIPPNLIGQALSAKYNPLQELDDWLDPRFSEYDISLRELLTRKGHSAQAIELAAYSAPGIGIDETSVLRMWQEEVRGRIERRMSEAAATPSAESGAKRDHAFGEANDHKSVGGLAAINNIVGGCSALPLAMASKLGDRVRLGKRAVGIALSDTGGTVTCSDGSVYSGRFLICTIPFSMLREVEITGNANPIARQAITTMPYANTARLYVTVERPFWKEDGLPPSISSDGPMGMFWAIDNHSGEGAHRGMFVLVGRTAQAVSVLDRADAEALLIGELARLRPASRGAIRVATWKDWLRDPLQRGCGFSLAPGQVNAFARDMIKPWQVMHFAGEHTRRTDFGMESAMESAERAAIEILERTA
;
A
#
# COMPACT_ATOMS: atom_id res chain seq x y z
N MET A 1 -25.91 54.09 18.93
CA MET A 1 -24.64 54.80 18.60
C MET A 1 -23.89 53.93 17.62
N THR A 2 -23.97 54.25 16.34
CA THR A 2 -23.33 53.52 15.23
C THR A 2 -21.94 54.12 15.02
N LEU A 3 -20.91 53.36 15.27
CA LEU A 3 -19.52 53.73 14.99
C LEU A 3 -19.21 53.52 13.51
N ASN A 4 -18.73 54.59 12.88
CA ASN A 4 -18.53 54.78 11.46
C ASN A 4 -17.13 54.22 11.03
N ARG A 5 -17.13 53.51 9.90
CA ARG A 5 -16.00 52.76 9.32
C ARG A 5 -14.74 53.61 8.96
N ARG A 6 -14.76 54.92 9.17
CA ARG A 6 -13.64 55.81 8.82
C ARG A 6 -12.67 56.19 9.95
N GLN A 7 -12.90 55.70 11.17
CA GLN A 7 -12.02 56.02 12.32
C GLN A 7 -11.01 54.93 12.69
N PHE A 8 -10.90 53.85 11.87
CA PHE A 8 -9.94 52.76 12.13
C PHE A 8 -8.64 52.82 11.33
N LEU A 9 -8.39 53.90 10.58
CA LEU A 9 -7.23 54.03 9.69
C LEU A 9 -6.22 55.09 10.08
N SER A 10 -6.16 55.50 11.33
CA SER A 10 -5.15 56.46 11.81
C SER A 10 -4.53 56.03 13.14
N SER A 11 -3.91 54.88 13.19
CA SER A 11 -3.03 54.48 14.30
C SER A 11 -1.82 53.72 13.74
N GLY A 12 -0.75 54.42 13.67
CA GLY A 12 0.66 54.09 13.64
C GLY A 12 1.08 52.73 13.04
N VAL A 13 1.60 52.76 11.82
CA VAL A 13 2.54 51.77 11.33
C VAL A 13 3.84 51.91 12.11
N ALA A 14 3.99 51.14 13.20
CA ALA A 14 5.29 50.82 13.73
C ALA A 14 5.92 49.79 12.81
N VAL A 15 6.82 50.23 11.92
CA VAL A 15 7.73 49.35 11.19
C VAL A 15 8.66 48.70 12.21
N GLY A 16 8.26 47.59 12.78
CA GLY A 16 9.15 46.69 13.49
C GLY A 16 10.15 46.14 12.47
N ALA A 17 11.36 46.70 12.45
CA ALA A 17 12.50 46.07 11.80
C ALA A 17 12.65 44.69 12.48
N ALA A 18 12.19 43.65 11.83
CA ALA A 18 12.54 42.27 12.16
C ALA A 18 14.05 42.18 11.97
N ILE A 19 14.80 42.29 13.07
CA ILE A 19 16.21 41.93 13.12
C ILE A 19 16.24 40.48 12.74
N GLY A 20 16.50 40.20 11.46
CA GLY A 20 16.76 38.86 10.97
C GLY A 20 17.97 38.32 11.72
N VAL A 21 17.74 37.55 12.76
CA VAL A 21 18.80 36.74 13.35
C VAL A 21 19.32 35.91 12.18
N PRO A 22 20.60 36.06 11.79
CA PRO A 22 21.16 35.24 10.72
C PRO A 22 21.02 33.80 11.20
N ARG A 23 20.13 33.01 10.55
CA ARG A 23 20.15 31.57 10.71
C ARG A 23 21.55 31.16 10.31
N MET A 24 22.37 30.82 11.30
CA MET A 24 23.65 30.18 11.02
C MET A 24 23.30 28.97 10.14
N ALA A 25 23.72 29.00 8.88
CA ALA A 25 23.60 27.86 8.01
C ALA A 25 24.36 26.72 8.70
N LEU A 26 23.63 25.75 9.21
CA LEU A 26 24.24 24.56 9.76
C LEU A 26 25.09 23.93 8.64
N ALA A 27 26.36 23.64 8.96
CA ALA A 27 27.23 22.97 8.00
C ALA A 27 26.54 21.66 7.54
N ALA A 28 26.49 21.44 6.23
CA ALA A 28 25.86 20.25 5.68
C ALA A 28 26.57 18.97 6.18
N GLU A 29 25.82 18.03 6.73
CA GLU A 29 26.34 16.70 7.00
C GLU A 29 26.61 15.99 5.67
N LYS A 30 27.87 15.53 5.45
CA LYS A 30 28.30 14.94 4.18
C LYS A 30 28.28 13.43 4.25
N ALA A 31 27.73 12.81 3.20
CA ALA A 31 27.69 11.38 2.97
C ALA A 31 28.05 11.07 1.51
N ASP A 32 28.28 9.79 1.17
CA ASP A 32 28.31 9.36 -0.22
C ASP A 32 26.89 9.32 -0.78
N VAL A 33 25.94 8.80 0.01
CA VAL A 33 24.53 8.72 -0.38
C VAL A 33 23.64 9.27 0.73
N VAL A 34 22.74 10.18 0.40
CA VAL A 34 21.64 10.63 1.25
C VAL A 34 20.36 9.98 0.78
N ILE A 35 19.67 9.25 1.67
CA ILE A 35 18.41 8.59 1.39
C ILE A 35 17.29 9.35 2.09
N VAL A 36 16.20 9.65 1.38
CA VAL A 36 15.06 10.38 1.93
C VAL A 36 13.84 9.49 2.00
N GLY A 37 13.47 9.11 3.24
CA GLY A 37 12.39 8.19 3.59
C GLY A 37 12.91 6.88 4.17
N ALA A 38 12.60 6.60 5.47
CA ALA A 38 12.96 5.36 6.17
C ALA A 38 11.81 4.32 6.13
N GLY A 39 11.16 4.19 4.97
CA GLY A 39 10.31 3.03 4.63
C GLY A 39 11.18 1.83 4.28
N LEU A 40 10.56 0.67 3.96
CA LEU A 40 11.30 -0.54 3.57
C LEU A 40 12.29 -0.28 2.44
N SER A 41 11.93 0.50 1.43
CA SER A 41 12.82 0.81 0.31
C SER A 41 14.06 1.61 0.75
N GLY A 42 13.89 2.64 1.58
CA GLY A 42 15.03 3.42 2.08
C GLY A 42 15.93 2.60 2.99
N LEU A 43 15.36 1.81 3.88
CA LEU A 43 16.11 0.93 4.78
C LEU A 43 16.90 -0.14 4.01
N ARG A 44 16.27 -0.80 3.02
CA ARG A 44 16.95 -1.80 2.19
C ARG A 44 18.07 -1.19 1.35
N SER A 45 17.83 -0.04 0.71
CA SER A 45 18.88 0.67 -0.03
C SER A 45 20.05 1.03 0.89
N ALA A 46 19.75 1.49 2.11
CA ALA A 46 20.79 1.83 3.09
C ALA A 46 21.63 0.61 3.50
N GLU A 47 21.00 -0.53 3.80
CA GLU A 47 21.72 -1.75 4.12
C GLU A 47 22.68 -2.17 3.01
N MET A 48 22.18 -2.24 1.76
CA MET A 48 23.01 -2.63 0.62
C MET A 48 24.21 -1.72 0.42
N LEU A 49 24.01 -0.41 0.47
CA LEU A 49 25.07 0.56 0.24
C LEU A 49 26.09 0.57 1.38
N VAL A 50 25.64 0.40 2.63
CA VAL A 50 26.54 0.28 3.80
C VAL A 50 27.36 -1.01 3.73
N GLU A 51 26.77 -2.12 3.31
CA GLU A 51 27.48 -3.38 3.11
C GLU A 51 28.57 -3.29 2.03
N GLN A 52 28.45 -2.33 1.09
CA GLN A 52 29.48 -2.01 0.10
C GLN A 52 30.46 -0.88 0.55
N GLY A 53 30.42 -0.51 1.84
CA GLY A 53 31.36 0.43 2.43
C GLY A 53 31.04 1.92 2.20
N LEU A 54 29.91 2.26 1.62
CA LEU A 54 29.50 3.65 1.39
C LEU A 54 29.01 4.31 2.68
N LYS A 55 29.33 5.59 2.86
CA LYS A 55 28.81 6.40 3.95
C LYS A 55 27.37 6.85 3.60
N VAL A 56 26.40 6.33 4.35
CA VAL A 56 24.98 6.59 4.13
C VAL A 56 24.38 7.41 5.27
N VAL A 57 23.52 8.37 4.94
CA VAL A 57 22.59 9.03 5.86
C VAL A 57 21.17 8.81 5.36
N LEU A 58 20.30 8.30 6.23
CA LEU A 58 18.90 8.01 5.94
C LEU A 58 17.99 8.92 6.76
N LEU A 59 17.17 9.71 6.10
CA LEU A 59 16.30 10.73 6.70
C LEU A 59 14.84 10.26 6.67
N ASP A 60 14.08 10.53 7.74
CA ASP A 60 12.63 10.36 7.72
C ASP A 60 11.92 11.53 8.42
N ALA A 61 10.80 11.95 7.85
CA ALA A 61 9.98 13.01 8.41
C ALA A 61 9.26 12.62 9.71
N ASN A 62 9.04 11.32 9.91
CA ASN A 62 8.35 10.77 11.06
C ASN A 62 9.31 10.52 12.23
N ASN A 63 8.74 10.31 13.42
CA ASN A 63 9.48 9.83 14.60
C ASN A 63 9.58 8.29 14.66
N ARG A 64 9.20 7.59 13.60
CA ARG A 64 9.28 6.14 13.43
C ARG A 64 9.73 5.77 12.01
N VAL A 65 10.32 4.60 11.88
CA VAL A 65 10.62 3.98 10.59
C VAL A 65 9.41 3.20 10.04
N GLY A 66 9.53 2.67 8.82
CA GLY A 66 8.60 1.74 8.19
C GLY A 66 7.61 2.40 7.21
N GLY A 67 7.38 3.72 7.30
CA GLY A 67 6.45 4.41 6.40
C GLY A 67 5.04 3.81 6.45
N ARG A 68 4.59 3.18 5.35
CA ARG A 68 3.29 2.49 5.23
C ARG A 68 3.26 1.08 5.84
N VAL A 69 4.37 0.57 6.34
CA VAL A 69 4.43 -0.59 7.24
C VAL A 69 4.32 -0.05 8.66
N GLN A 70 3.18 -0.29 9.29
CA GLN A 70 2.88 0.24 10.62
C GLN A 70 2.06 -0.75 11.42
N THR A 71 2.61 -1.17 12.55
CA THR A 71 1.92 -1.93 13.59
C THR A 71 1.61 -1.00 14.77
N VAL A 72 0.41 -1.06 15.29
CA VAL A 72 -0.05 -0.33 16.49
C VAL A 72 -0.25 -1.35 17.60
N GLN A 73 0.28 -1.06 18.78
CA GLN A 73 0.03 -1.87 19.98
C GLN A 73 -1.34 -1.51 20.56
N THR A 74 -2.16 -2.51 20.79
CA THR A 74 -3.48 -2.37 21.44
C THR A 74 -3.55 -3.23 22.69
N VAL A 75 -4.61 -3.10 23.46
CA VAL A 75 -4.85 -3.95 24.65
C VAL A 75 -4.99 -5.44 24.27
N ASP A 76 -5.39 -5.72 23.03
CA ASP A 76 -5.55 -7.08 22.50
C ASP A 76 -4.34 -7.53 21.67
N GLY A 77 -3.21 -6.83 21.76
CA GLY A 77 -1.98 -7.12 21.06
C GLY A 77 -1.73 -6.27 19.79
N PRO A 78 -0.71 -6.61 18.99
CA PRO A 78 -0.31 -5.83 17.83
C PRO A 78 -1.34 -5.92 16.70
N ILE A 79 -1.60 -4.79 16.03
CA ILE A 79 -2.45 -4.69 14.84
C ILE A 79 -1.68 -3.98 13.72
N ASP A 80 -1.56 -4.63 12.57
CA ASP A 80 -0.98 -4.04 11.37
C ASP A 80 -2.00 -3.12 10.69
N VAL A 81 -1.85 -1.81 10.90
CA VAL A 81 -2.74 -0.81 10.30
C VAL A 81 -2.32 -0.41 8.88
N GLY A 82 -1.16 -0.86 8.45
CA GLY A 82 -0.62 -0.70 7.10
C GLY A 82 -0.52 -2.02 6.34
N ALA A 83 0.65 -2.29 5.76
CA ALA A 83 0.96 -3.58 5.19
C ALA A 83 0.95 -4.66 6.27
N SER A 84 0.25 -5.75 6.02
CA SER A 84 -0.04 -6.76 7.04
C SER A 84 0.25 -8.19 6.60
N GLN A 85 0.36 -8.45 5.31
CA GLN A 85 0.44 -9.81 4.78
C GLN A 85 1.71 -9.99 3.96
N VAL A 86 2.39 -11.11 4.19
CA VAL A 86 3.57 -11.55 3.45
C VAL A 86 3.19 -12.78 2.64
N GLY A 87 3.07 -12.61 1.31
CA GLY A 87 2.83 -13.72 0.39
C GLY A 87 4.09 -14.58 0.24
N ARG A 88 3.90 -15.86 -0.12
CA ARG A 88 5.05 -16.75 -0.38
C ARG A 88 5.94 -16.28 -1.53
N GLY A 89 5.42 -15.48 -2.44
CA GLY A 89 6.15 -14.88 -3.53
C GLY A 89 6.96 -13.63 -3.15
N TYR A 90 6.92 -13.21 -1.88
CA TYR A 90 7.66 -12.05 -1.39
C TYR A 90 9.09 -12.43 -1.01
N ALA A 91 9.87 -12.86 -2.02
CA ALA A 91 11.19 -13.45 -1.80
C ALA A 91 12.16 -12.51 -1.05
N ARG A 92 12.15 -11.22 -1.39
CA ARG A 92 13.02 -10.21 -0.73
C ARG A 92 12.60 -9.91 0.69
N VAL A 93 11.28 -9.85 0.94
CA VAL A 93 10.75 -9.65 2.30
C VAL A 93 11.02 -10.87 3.16
N LEU A 94 10.86 -12.08 2.62
CA LEU A 94 11.17 -13.34 3.30
C LEU A 94 12.66 -13.44 3.66
N ASP A 95 13.53 -13.19 2.68
CA ASP A 95 14.99 -13.13 2.91
C ASP A 95 15.38 -12.10 3.99
N ALA A 96 14.73 -10.91 3.95
CA ALA A 96 14.99 -9.89 4.95
C ALA A 96 14.51 -10.34 6.35
N CYS A 97 13.34 -11.01 6.45
CA CYS A 97 12.87 -11.57 7.71
C CYS A 97 13.89 -12.60 8.27
N GLU A 98 14.38 -13.49 7.41
CA GLU A 98 15.41 -14.48 7.81
C GLU A 98 16.68 -13.80 8.29
N ARG A 99 17.26 -12.88 7.52
CA ARG A 99 18.49 -12.15 7.87
C ARG A 99 18.38 -11.37 9.18
N HIS A 100 17.17 -10.95 9.54
CA HIS A 100 16.90 -10.24 10.79
C HIS A 100 16.32 -11.13 11.90
N GLY A 101 16.26 -12.44 11.70
CA GLY A 101 15.82 -13.42 12.70
C GLY A 101 14.33 -13.30 13.08
N LEU A 102 13.50 -12.79 12.17
CA LEU A 102 12.06 -12.63 12.39
C LEU A 102 11.31 -13.91 12.05
N LYS A 103 10.30 -14.23 12.84
CA LYS A 103 9.45 -15.40 12.62
C LYS A 103 8.18 -15.02 11.90
N LEU A 104 7.67 -15.94 11.08
CA LEU A 104 6.40 -15.84 10.39
C LEU A 104 5.35 -16.73 11.04
N ILE A 105 4.09 -16.37 10.90
CA ILE A 105 2.93 -17.14 11.32
C ILE A 105 1.88 -17.12 10.21
N SER A 106 1.26 -18.30 9.97
CA SER A 106 0.25 -18.45 8.91
C SER A 106 -1.06 -17.77 9.28
N GLU A 107 -1.76 -17.22 8.27
CA GLU A 107 -3.13 -16.69 8.40
C GLU A 107 -4.17 -17.81 8.30
N ASP A 108 -5.20 -17.81 9.16
CA ASP A 108 -6.35 -18.71 9.01
C ASP A 108 -7.22 -18.25 7.83
N ARG A 109 -7.19 -19.02 6.76
CA ARG A 109 -7.90 -18.70 5.52
C ARG A 109 -9.41 -18.94 5.61
N ASP A 110 -9.89 -19.73 6.55
CA ASP A 110 -11.32 -20.03 6.68
C ASP A 110 -12.10 -18.80 7.15
N LEU A 111 -11.44 -17.89 7.90
CA LEU A 111 -12.00 -16.60 8.26
C LEU A 111 -12.16 -15.65 7.07
N LEU A 112 -11.39 -15.82 5.99
CA LEU A 112 -11.48 -15.04 4.75
C LEU A 112 -12.54 -15.60 3.77
N THR A 113 -13.46 -16.47 4.23
CA THR A 113 -14.62 -16.85 3.43
C THR A 113 -15.63 -15.72 3.44
N PHE A 114 -15.98 -15.22 2.25
CA PHE A 114 -16.84 -14.04 2.08
C PHE A 114 -18.29 -14.40 1.76
N GLY A 115 -19.21 -13.84 2.53
CA GLY A 115 -20.60 -13.66 2.12
C GLY A 115 -20.74 -12.39 1.29
N SER A 116 -21.67 -12.38 0.35
CA SER A 116 -21.95 -11.22 -0.50
C SER A 116 -23.33 -10.66 -0.17
N HIS A 117 -23.40 -9.37 0.17
CA HIS A 117 -24.67 -8.65 0.34
C HIS A 117 -24.75 -7.56 -0.72
N PHE A 118 -25.72 -7.64 -1.60
CA PHE A 118 -25.85 -6.75 -2.74
C PHE A 118 -27.32 -6.36 -2.95
N SER A 119 -27.58 -5.08 -3.21
CA SER A 119 -28.93 -4.51 -3.43
C SER A 119 -29.95 -4.91 -2.35
N GLY A 120 -29.52 -4.96 -1.10
CA GLY A 120 -30.36 -5.25 0.05
C GLY A 120 -30.56 -6.72 0.37
N GLU A 121 -29.96 -7.65 -0.39
CA GLU A 121 -30.11 -9.10 -0.24
C GLU A 121 -28.79 -9.82 -0.05
N TRP A 122 -28.83 -10.92 0.71
CA TRP A 122 -27.73 -11.89 0.76
C TRP A 122 -27.71 -12.72 -0.51
N ILE A 123 -26.58 -12.72 -1.21
CA ILE A 123 -26.41 -13.42 -2.48
C ILE A 123 -25.80 -14.79 -2.24
N ASP A 124 -26.54 -15.84 -2.61
CA ASP A 124 -25.96 -17.15 -2.80
C ASP A 124 -25.23 -17.21 -4.15
N GLY A 125 -23.91 -17.21 -4.11
CA GLY A 125 -23.09 -17.23 -5.33
C GLY A 125 -23.36 -18.44 -6.23
N LYS A 126 -23.82 -19.57 -5.69
CA LYS A 126 -24.17 -20.78 -6.46
C LYS A 126 -25.45 -20.59 -7.27
N ASN A 127 -26.40 -19.83 -6.75
CA ASN A 127 -27.70 -19.56 -7.36
C ASN A 127 -27.77 -18.18 -8.02
N TRP A 128 -26.67 -17.41 -8.06
CA TRP A 128 -26.64 -16.06 -8.60
C TRP A 128 -27.16 -15.96 -10.03
N ALA A 129 -26.85 -16.94 -10.89
CA ALA A 129 -27.29 -16.96 -12.29
C ALA A 129 -28.82 -16.91 -12.45
N ALA A 130 -29.57 -17.46 -11.50
CA ALA A 130 -31.03 -17.48 -11.47
C ALA A 130 -31.65 -16.37 -10.61
N ASN A 131 -30.85 -15.58 -9.90
CA ASN A 131 -31.33 -14.54 -9.00
C ASN A 131 -32.05 -13.43 -9.79
N PRO A 132 -33.26 -12.99 -9.37
CA PRO A 132 -34.00 -11.90 -10.04
C PRO A 132 -33.23 -10.56 -10.11
N LEU A 133 -32.34 -10.29 -9.17
CA LEU A 133 -31.47 -9.10 -9.20
C LEU A 133 -30.40 -9.18 -10.30
N ASN A 134 -30.16 -10.33 -10.89
CA ASN A 134 -29.15 -10.53 -11.91
C ASN A 134 -29.67 -10.17 -13.30
N GLN A 135 -29.35 -8.95 -13.74
CA GLN A 135 -29.67 -8.43 -15.08
C GLN A 135 -28.48 -8.55 -16.04
N CYS A 136 -27.38 -9.22 -15.63
CA CYS A 136 -26.26 -9.51 -16.52
C CYS A 136 -26.72 -10.41 -17.67
N VAL A 137 -25.97 -10.44 -18.78
CA VAL A 137 -26.33 -11.21 -19.97
C VAL A 137 -25.32 -12.33 -20.25
N GLY A 138 -25.76 -13.40 -20.90
CA GLY A 138 -24.88 -14.49 -21.32
C GLY A 138 -24.08 -15.09 -20.16
N ASP A 139 -22.77 -15.30 -20.36
CA ASP A 139 -21.90 -15.91 -19.36
C ASP A 139 -21.62 -15.03 -18.14
N GLU A 140 -21.85 -13.72 -18.24
CA GLU A 140 -21.71 -12.81 -17.10
C GLU A 140 -22.64 -13.17 -15.93
N ARG A 141 -23.82 -13.72 -16.24
CA ARG A 141 -24.80 -14.17 -15.25
C ARG A 141 -24.25 -15.23 -14.29
N LYS A 142 -23.25 -15.99 -14.73
CA LYS A 142 -22.66 -17.09 -13.95
C LYS A 142 -21.63 -16.59 -12.93
N ILE A 143 -21.19 -15.33 -13.01
CA ILE A 143 -20.13 -14.78 -12.18
C ILE A 143 -20.75 -14.04 -10.99
N PRO A 144 -20.46 -14.45 -9.74
CA PRO A 144 -20.95 -13.75 -8.54
C PRO A 144 -20.56 -12.26 -8.51
N PRO A 145 -21.40 -11.38 -7.89
CA PRO A 145 -21.18 -9.93 -7.89
C PRO A 145 -19.79 -9.49 -7.39
N ASN A 146 -19.32 -10.13 -6.33
CA ASN A 146 -18.02 -9.81 -5.70
C ASN A 146 -16.80 -10.30 -6.51
N LEU A 147 -16.98 -11.08 -7.55
CA LEU A 147 -15.90 -11.64 -8.37
C LEU A 147 -15.89 -11.11 -9.80
N ILE A 148 -16.97 -10.46 -10.25
CA ILE A 148 -17.17 -10.15 -11.67
C ILE A 148 -16.11 -9.20 -12.21
N GLY A 149 -15.70 -8.18 -11.45
CA GLY A 149 -14.68 -7.23 -11.88
C GLY A 149 -13.34 -7.91 -12.13
N GLN A 150 -12.92 -8.78 -11.22
CA GLN A 150 -11.67 -9.54 -11.37
C GLN A 150 -11.78 -10.54 -12.53
N ALA A 151 -12.88 -11.27 -12.62
CA ALA A 151 -13.08 -12.29 -13.65
C ALA A 151 -13.12 -11.70 -15.06
N LEU A 152 -13.81 -10.57 -15.25
CA LEU A 152 -13.88 -9.90 -16.53
C LEU A 152 -12.56 -9.20 -16.90
N SER A 153 -11.85 -8.63 -15.94
CA SER A 153 -10.50 -8.12 -16.14
C SER A 153 -9.57 -9.23 -16.61
N ALA A 154 -9.52 -10.34 -15.88
CA ALA A 154 -8.68 -11.49 -16.16
C ALA A 154 -8.90 -12.08 -17.56
N LYS A 155 -10.15 -12.13 -17.99
CA LYS A 155 -10.55 -12.67 -19.30
C LYS A 155 -9.82 -12.00 -20.47
N TYR A 156 -9.51 -10.71 -20.34
CA TYR A 156 -8.92 -9.91 -21.42
C TYR A 156 -7.45 -9.59 -21.22
N ASN A 157 -6.84 -10.07 -20.14
CA ASN A 157 -5.44 -9.79 -19.82
C ASN A 157 -4.49 -10.58 -20.75
N PRO A 158 -3.81 -9.93 -21.71
CA PRO A 158 -2.89 -10.58 -22.63
C PRO A 158 -1.48 -10.75 -22.06
N LEU A 159 -1.19 -10.09 -20.93
CA LEU A 159 0.15 -10.05 -20.36
C LEU A 159 0.57 -11.45 -19.86
N GLN A 160 1.83 -11.82 -20.08
CA GLN A 160 2.39 -13.10 -19.65
C GLN A 160 3.51 -12.92 -18.62
N GLU A 161 4.35 -11.92 -18.81
CA GLU A 161 5.50 -11.61 -17.98
C GLU A 161 5.20 -10.47 -17.00
N LEU A 162 5.99 -10.39 -15.93
CA LEU A 162 5.77 -9.44 -14.83
C LEU A 162 5.92 -7.98 -15.25
N ASP A 163 6.71 -7.70 -16.28
CA ASP A 163 6.98 -6.35 -16.76
C ASP A 163 6.30 -6.02 -18.11
N ASP A 164 5.54 -6.95 -18.69
CA ASP A 164 4.77 -6.75 -19.93
C ASP A 164 3.88 -5.50 -19.87
N TRP A 165 3.36 -5.15 -18.71
CA TRP A 165 2.50 -3.97 -18.54
C TRP A 165 3.18 -2.65 -18.92
N LEU A 166 4.51 -2.65 -19.01
CA LEU A 166 5.32 -1.51 -19.43
C LEU A 166 5.76 -1.61 -20.91
N ASP A 167 5.51 -2.74 -21.58
CA ASP A 167 5.88 -2.94 -22.96
C ASP A 167 5.00 -2.08 -23.90
N PRO A 168 5.59 -1.30 -24.83
CA PRO A 168 4.84 -0.53 -25.83
C PRO A 168 3.84 -1.34 -26.65
N ARG A 169 4.04 -2.65 -26.80
CA ARG A 169 3.11 -3.55 -27.52
C ARG A 169 1.70 -3.55 -26.91
N PHE A 170 1.58 -3.26 -25.62
CA PHE A 170 0.31 -3.26 -24.90
C PHE A 170 -0.24 -1.85 -24.65
N SER A 171 0.34 -0.83 -25.27
CA SER A 171 -0.01 0.59 -25.04
C SER A 171 -1.48 0.91 -25.32
N GLU A 172 -2.16 0.17 -26.20
CA GLU A 172 -3.59 0.33 -26.48
C GLU A 172 -4.49 0.01 -25.28
N TYR A 173 -3.98 -0.76 -24.33
CA TYR A 173 -4.67 -1.13 -23.11
C TYR A 173 -4.41 -0.15 -21.93
N ASP A 174 -3.76 0.97 -22.17
CA ASP A 174 -3.62 2.01 -21.15
C ASP A 174 -4.92 2.83 -21.02
N ILE A 175 -6.01 2.13 -20.78
CA ILE A 175 -7.38 2.60 -20.66
C ILE A 175 -7.99 2.16 -19.33
N SER A 176 -9.17 2.68 -18.98
CA SER A 176 -9.89 2.24 -17.80
C SER A 176 -10.55 0.86 -17.99
N LEU A 177 -10.82 0.15 -16.86
CA LEU A 177 -11.56 -1.11 -16.93
C LEU A 177 -12.97 -0.89 -17.46
N ARG A 178 -13.64 0.22 -17.09
CA ARG A 178 -14.96 0.57 -17.65
C ARG A 178 -14.89 0.69 -19.16
N GLU A 179 -13.91 1.40 -19.68
CA GLU A 179 -13.74 1.57 -21.13
C GLU A 179 -13.47 0.22 -21.81
N LEU A 180 -12.61 -0.62 -21.26
CA LEU A 180 -12.36 -1.97 -21.77
C LEU A 180 -13.64 -2.78 -21.85
N LEU A 181 -14.40 -2.86 -20.74
CA LEU A 181 -15.63 -3.65 -20.68
C LEU A 181 -16.70 -3.12 -21.62
N THR A 182 -16.83 -1.80 -21.76
CA THR A 182 -17.73 -1.16 -22.71
C THR A 182 -17.36 -1.50 -24.16
N ARG A 183 -16.07 -1.38 -24.52
CA ARG A 183 -15.56 -1.77 -25.87
C ARG A 183 -15.80 -3.26 -26.17
N LYS A 184 -15.80 -4.11 -25.17
CA LYS A 184 -16.03 -5.55 -25.28
C LYS A 184 -17.52 -5.94 -25.27
N GLY A 185 -18.43 -4.96 -25.11
CA GLY A 185 -19.88 -5.16 -25.20
C GLY A 185 -20.50 -5.81 -23.97
N HIS A 186 -19.90 -5.64 -22.79
CA HIS A 186 -20.46 -6.13 -21.54
C HIS A 186 -21.72 -5.36 -21.13
N SER A 187 -22.62 -6.04 -20.40
CA SER A 187 -23.87 -5.43 -19.93
C SER A 187 -23.60 -4.30 -18.92
N ALA A 188 -24.53 -3.33 -18.85
CA ALA A 188 -24.43 -2.22 -17.92
C ALA A 188 -24.29 -2.72 -16.46
N GLN A 189 -25.06 -3.74 -16.09
CA GLN A 189 -24.98 -4.31 -14.75
C GLN A 189 -23.62 -4.98 -14.48
N ALA A 190 -23.05 -5.70 -15.45
CA ALA A 190 -21.73 -6.32 -15.28
C ALA A 190 -20.65 -5.25 -15.02
N ILE A 191 -20.75 -4.11 -15.72
CA ILE A 191 -19.84 -2.97 -15.52
C ILE A 191 -20.03 -2.34 -14.12
N GLU A 192 -21.28 -2.15 -13.67
CA GLU A 192 -21.57 -1.61 -12.34
C GLU A 192 -21.10 -2.56 -11.22
N LEU A 193 -21.30 -3.86 -11.39
CA LEU A 193 -20.77 -4.87 -10.45
C LEU A 193 -19.25 -4.91 -10.45
N ALA A 194 -18.61 -4.69 -11.61
CA ALA A 194 -17.16 -4.56 -11.67
C ALA A 194 -16.66 -3.34 -10.89
N ALA A 195 -17.40 -2.22 -10.93
CA ALA A 195 -17.07 -1.03 -10.13
C ALA A 195 -17.18 -1.28 -8.63
N TYR A 196 -18.12 -2.10 -8.22
CA TYR A 196 -18.32 -2.51 -6.84
C TYR A 196 -17.20 -3.45 -6.34
N SER A 197 -16.75 -4.38 -7.17
CA SER A 197 -15.77 -5.41 -6.81
C SER A 197 -14.32 -5.03 -7.11
N ALA A 198 -14.07 -3.85 -7.71
CA ALA A 198 -12.72 -3.43 -8.09
C ALA A 198 -11.92 -2.91 -6.88
N PRO A 199 -10.70 -3.38 -6.70
CA PRO A 199 -9.81 -2.83 -5.68
C PRO A 199 -9.28 -1.44 -6.07
N GLY A 200 -8.89 -0.65 -5.07
CA GLY A 200 -8.15 0.60 -5.29
C GLY A 200 -9.03 1.83 -5.50
N ILE A 201 -8.75 2.65 -6.53
CA ILE A 201 -9.42 3.94 -6.74
C ILE A 201 -10.77 3.76 -7.44
N GLY A 202 -10.92 2.73 -8.26
CA GLY A 202 -12.12 2.44 -9.03
C GLY A 202 -11.79 2.03 -10.47
N ILE A 203 -12.83 1.57 -11.18
CA ILE A 203 -12.66 1.06 -12.55
C ILE A 203 -12.53 2.17 -13.61
N ASP A 204 -12.80 3.41 -13.25
CA ASP A 204 -12.71 4.57 -14.13
C ASP A 204 -11.34 5.23 -14.05
N GLU A 205 -10.75 5.24 -12.84
CA GLU A 205 -9.56 6.00 -12.51
C GLU A 205 -8.26 5.18 -12.54
N THR A 206 -8.35 3.88 -12.85
CA THR A 206 -7.15 3.00 -12.89
C THR A 206 -6.98 2.40 -14.28
N SER A 207 -5.76 2.50 -14.83
CA SER A 207 -5.37 1.79 -16.06
C SER A 207 -5.45 0.28 -15.88
N VAL A 208 -6.02 -0.44 -16.85
CA VAL A 208 -6.06 -1.91 -16.81
C VAL A 208 -4.68 -2.53 -16.86
N LEU A 209 -3.69 -1.91 -17.51
CA LEU A 209 -2.31 -2.40 -17.51
C LEU A 209 -1.75 -2.50 -16.10
N ARG A 210 -2.02 -1.49 -15.26
CA ARG A 210 -1.62 -1.49 -13.84
C ARG A 210 -2.35 -2.59 -13.06
N MET A 211 -3.63 -2.84 -13.34
CA MET A 211 -4.41 -3.92 -12.71
C MET A 211 -3.90 -5.30 -13.16
N TRP A 212 -3.65 -5.45 -14.44
CA TRP A 212 -3.20 -6.69 -15.04
C TRP A 212 -1.81 -7.14 -14.58
N GLN A 213 -0.93 -6.21 -14.23
CA GLN A 213 0.36 -6.53 -13.65
C GLN A 213 0.21 -7.33 -12.33
N GLU A 214 -0.70 -6.90 -11.44
CA GLU A 214 -0.97 -7.62 -10.18
C GLU A 214 -1.59 -9.01 -10.45
N GLU A 215 -2.41 -9.11 -11.47
CA GLU A 215 -3.04 -10.37 -11.87
C GLU A 215 -2.03 -11.35 -12.45
N VAL A 216 -1.10 -10.90 -13.31
CA VAL A 216 0.02 -11.73 -13.82
C VAL A 216 0.84 -12.28 -12.64
N ARG A 217 1.17 -11.41 -11.68
CA ARG A 217 1.89 -11.81 -10.48
C ARG A 217 1.15 -12.92 -9.72
N GLY A 218 -0.15 -12.75 -9.50
CA GLY A 218 -0.98 -13.77 -8.86
C GLY A 218 -1.06 -15.08 -9.65
N ARG A 219 -1.06 -15.03 -10.99
CA ARG A 219 -1.01 -16.26 -11.83
C ARG A 219 0.33 -16.99 -11.68
N ILE A 220 1.43 -16.26 -11.67
CA ILE A 220 2.77 -16.83 -11.48
C ILE A 220 2.89 -17.47 -10.09
N GLU A 221 2.44 -16.80 -9.04
CA GLU A 221 2.43 -17.36 -7.67
C GLU A 221 1.61 -18.64 -7.57
N ARG A 222 0.44 -18.69 -8.22
CA ARG A 222 -0.38 -19.93 -8.27
C ARG A 222 0.37 -21.05 -8.97
N ARG A 223 0.97 -20.81 -10.14
CA ARG A 223 1.76 -21.82 -10.87
C ARG A 223 2.94 -22.34 -10.05
N MET A 224 3.66 -21.45 -9.38
CA MET A 224 4.75 -21.83 -8.48
C MET A 224 4.25 -22.70 -7.31
N SER A 225 3.09 -22.36 -6.77
CA SER A 225 2.46 -23.10 -5.69
C SER A 225 2.02 -24.51 -6.13
N GLU A 226 1.43 -24.62 -7.31
CA GLU A 226 1.00 -25.89 -7.91
C GLU A 226 2.22 -26.77 -8.23
N ALA A 227 3.28 -26.19 -8.81
CA ALA A 227 4.52 -26.91 -9.09
C ALA A 227 5.21 -27.43 -7.82
N ALA A 228 5.19 -26.65 -6.74
CA ALA A 228 5.76 -27.05 -5.45
C ALA A 228 4.87 -28.08 -4.71
N ALA A 229 3.58 -28.15 -5.01
CA ALA A 229 2.67 -29.14 -4.43
C ALA A 229 2.79 -30.52 -5.09
N THR A 230 3.37 -30.61 -6.31
CA THR A 230 3.60 -31.89 -6.98
C THR A 230 4.78 -32.60 -6.28
N PRO A 231 4.61 -33.82 -5.69
CA PRO A 231 5.69 -34.52 -5.06
C PRO A 231 6.76 -34.85 -6.11
N SER A 232 7.94 -34.23 -6.02
CA SER A 232 9.09 -34.74 -6.74
C SER A 232 9.52 -36.04 -6.07
N ALA A 233 9.63 -37.13 -6.84
CA ALA A 233 10.03 -38.44 -6.34
C ALA A 233 11.42 -38.47 -5.66
N GLU A 234 12.17 -37.37 -5.67
CA GLU A 234 13.51 -37.25 -5.17
C GLU A 234 13.66 -36.46 -3.86
N SER A 235 12.62 -35.81 -3.34
CA SER A 235 12.77 -35.01 -2.11
C SER A 235 12.06 -35.64 -0.91
N GLY A 236 12.59 -36.79 -0.44
CA GLY A 236 12.25 -37.34 0.88
C GLY A 236 12.86 -36.54 2.06
N ALA A 237 13.52 -35.44 1.81
CA ALA A 237 14.07 -34.58 2.85
C ALA A 237 12.96 -33.61 3.30
N LYS A 238 12.54 -33.71 4.57
CA LYS A 238 11.88 -32.60 5.28
C LYS A 238 12.79 -31.39 5.15
N ARG A 239 12.37 -30.40 4.36
CA ARG A 239 13.05 -29.10 4.38
C ARG A 239 12.75 -28.47 5.74
N ASP A 240 13.76 -28.39 6.58
CA ASP A 240 13.71 -27.54 7.76
C ASP A 240 13.43 -26.12 7.31
N HIS A 241 12.28 -25.58 7.72
CA HIS A 241 11.87 -24.25 7.30
C HIS A 241 12.60 -23.24 8.19
N ALA A 242 13.37 -22.35 7.56
CA ALA A 242 14.04 -21.24 8.21
C ALA A 242 13.06 -20.27 8.93
N PHE A 243 11.77 -20.34 8.65
CA PHE A 243 10.75 -19.39 9.06
C PHE A 243 9.74 -19.91 10.10
N GLY A 244 10.15 -20.80 11.00
CA GLY A 244 9.31 -21.32 12.06
C GLY A 244 8.43 -22.48 11.64
N GLU A 245 7.70 -23.05 12.60
CA GLU A 245 6.79 -24.17 12.36
C GLU A 245 5.59 -23.68 11.53
N ALA A 246 5.49 -24.17 10.31
CA ALA A 246 4.26 -24.04 9.53
C ALA A 246 3.22 -25.00 10.13
N ASN A 247 2.40 -24.52 11.02
CA ASN A 247 1.27 -25.27 11.60
C ASN A 247 0.13 -25.53 10.61
N ASP A 248 0.35 -25.25 9.33
CA ASP A 248 -0.71 -25.26 8.36
C ASP A 248 -0.58 -26.42 7.40
N HIS A 249 -1.55 -27.34 7.47
CA HIS A 249 -1.75 -28.42 6.51
C HIS A 249 -2.00 -27.93 5.07
N LYS A 250 -2.25 -26.64 4.90
CA LYS A 250 -2.48 -25.93 3.62
C LYS A 250 -1.22 -25.26 3.09
N SER A 251 -0.08 -25.41 3.79
CA SER A 251 1.19 -24.83 3.35
C SER A 251 1.79 -25.63 2.20
N VAL A 252 2.35 -24.92 1.21
CA VAL A 252 3.07 -25.51 0.09
C VAL A 252 4.54 -25.13 0.25
N GLY A 253 5.41 -26.13 0.31
CA GLY A 253 6.83 -25.91 0.58
C GLY A 253 7.12 -25.31 1.97
N GLY A 254 6.18 -25.49 2.93
CA GLY A 254 6.32 -25.05 4.31
C GLY A 254 5.93 -23.60 4.60
N LEU A 255 5.63 -22.79 3.58
CA LEU A 255 5.06 -21.47 3.75
C LEU A 255 3.60 -21.48 3.34
N ALA A 256 2.73 -20.95 4.19
CA ALA A 256 1.35 -20.66 3.82
C ALA A 256 1.29 -19.66 2.65
N ALA A 257 0.16 -19.63 1.95
CA ALA A 257 -0.05 -18.65 0.88
C ALA A 257 0.04 -17.21 1.41
N ILE A 258 -0.41 -17.01 2.64
CA ILE A 258 -0.40 -15.72 3.35
C ILE A 258 0.16 -15.95 4.75
N ASN A 259 1.11 -15.13 5.13
CA ASN A 259 1.75 -15.14 6.44
C ASN A 259 1.76 -13.74 7.03
N ASN A 260 1.95 -13.65 8.34
CA ASN A 260 2.20 -12.41 9.06
C ASN A 260 3.56 -12.51 9.78
N ILE A 261 4.15 -11.36 10.11
CA ILE A 261 5.37 -11.32 10.94
C ILE A 261 4.94 -11.36 12.41
N VAL A 262 5.49 -12.26 13.18
CA VAL A 262 5.23 -12.36 14.63
C VAL A 262 5.56 -11.02 15.31
N GLY A 263 4.62 -10.49 16.07
CA GLY A 263 4.72 -9.15 16.67
C GLY A 263 4.32 -7.98 15.76
N GLY A 264 3.92 -8.29 14.52
CA GLY A 264 3.47 -7.33 13.52
C GLY A 264 4.56 -6.92 12.53
N CYS A 265 4.12 -6.46 11.36
CA CYS A 265 5.00 -6.15 10.23
C CYS A 265 6.02 -5.03 10.52
N SER A 266 5.76 -4.15 11.50
CA SER A 266 6.76 -3.15 11.93
C SER A 266 8.05 -3.76 12.49
N ALA A 267 8.05 -5.03 12.88
CA ALA A 267 9.26 -5.71 13.36
C ALA A 267 10.37 -5.67 12.31
N LEU A 268 10.04 -5.82 11.03
CA LEU A 268 11.03 -5.80 9.95
C LEU A 268 11.74 -4.44 9.81
N PRO A 269 11.04 -3.32 9.55
CA PRO A 269 11.72 -2.02 9.43
C PRO A 269 12.42 -1.60 10.74
N LEU A 270 11.93 -2.02 11.91
CA LEU A 270 12.61 -1.76 13.19
C LEU A 270 13.94 -2.52 13.30
N ALA A 271 13.96 -3.79 12.90
CA ALA A 271 15.19 -4.59 12.91
C ALA A 271 16.24 -4.06 11.92
N MET A 272 15.80 -3.69 10.71
CA MET A 272 16.68 -3.05 9.71
C MET A 272 17.25 -1.72 10.22
N ALA A 273 16.41 -0.87 10.80
CA ALA A 273 16.86 0.41 11.36
C ALA A 273 17.83 0.23 12.54
N SER A 274 17.60 -0.76 13.38
CA SER A 274 18.51 -1.10 14.49
C SER A 274 19.91 -1.47 13.98
N LYS A 275 20.00 -2.25 12.90
CA LYS A 275 21.29 -2.60 12.25
C LYS A 275 22.00 -1.37 11.66
N LEU A 276 21.23 -0.42 11.12
CA LEU A 276 21.77 0.82 10.55
C LEU A 276 22.20 1.84 11.62
N GLY A 277 21.62 1.78 12.81
CA GLY A 277 21.98 2.62 13.96
C GLY A 277 21.88 4.12 13.66
N ASP A 278 22.92 4.86 14.03
CA ASP A 278 22.96 6.33 13.90
C ASP A 278 22.91 6.87 12.47
N ARG A 279 22.91 6.02 11.47
CA ARG A 279 22.71 6.46 10.08
C ARG A 279 21.26 6.90 9.84
N VAL A 280 20.31 6.43 10.67
CA VAL A 280 18.90 6.78 10.58
C VAL A 280 18.61 8.04 11.39
N ARG A 281 18.11 9.09 10.74
CA ARG A 281 17.74 10.38 11.32
C ARG A 281 16.23 10.55 11.22
N LEU A 282 15.51 10.41 12.33
CA LEU A 282 14.08 10.64 12.41
C LEU A 282 13.75 12.11 12.67
N GLY A 283 12.50 12.53 12.40
CA GLY A 283 12.03 13.90 12.54
C GLY A 283 12.63 14.86 11.51
N LYS A 284 13.22 14.34 10.42
CA LYS A 284 13.89 15.11 9.37
C LYS A 284 13.01 15.21 8.11
N ARG A 285 12.06 16.14 8.15
CA ARG A 285 11.16 16.39 7.01
C ARG A 285 11.88 17.18 5.93
N ALA A 286 12.16 16.54 4.80
CA ALA A 286 12.70 17.22 3.62
C ALA A 286 11.70 18.25 3.09
N VAL A 287 12.14 19.48 2.84
CA VAL A 287 11.37 20.58 2.25
C VAL A 287 11.99 21.10 0.97
N GLY A 288 13.28 20.82 0.72
CA GLY A 288 13.99 21.20 -0.48
C GLY A 288 15.03 20.15 -0.88
N ILE A 289 15.16 19.90 -2.17
CA ILE A 289 16.18 19.06 -2.79
C ILE A 289 16.82 19.87 -3.91
N ALA A 290 18.13 20.13 -3.81
CA ALA A 290 18.90 20.80 -4.85
C ALA A 290 19.83 19.79 -5.52
N LEU A 291 19.76 19.66 -6.85
CA LEU A 291 20.47 18.68 -7.64
C LEU A 291 21.50 19.33 -8.56
N SER A 292 22.62 18.67 -8.75
CA SER A 292 23.62 18.94 -9.77
C SER A 292 24.09 17.62 -10.39
N ASP A 293 24.99 17.68 -11.38
CA ASP A 293 25.53 16.48 -12.01
C ASP A 293 26.56 15.75 -11.13
N THR A 294 27.07 16.41 -10.08
CA THR A 294 28.13 15.91 -9.21
C THR A 294 27.69 15.65 -7.76
N GLY A 295 26.47 16.03 -7.41
CA GLY A 295 25.95 15.84 -6.06
C GLY A 295 24.59 16.48 -5.84
N GLY A 296 23.98 16.18 -4.70
CA GLY A 296 22.70 16.73 -4.30
C GLY A 296 22.67 17.12 -2.83
N THR A 297 21.77 18.02 -2.49
CA THR A 297 21.57 18.53 -1.13
C THR A 297 20.11 18.43 -0.75
N VAL A 298 19.86 17.94 0.46
CA VAL A 298 18.52 17.87 1.08
C VAL A 298 18.46 18.86 2.24
N THR A 299 17.49 19.77 2.19
CA THR A 299 17.18 20.71 3.27
C THR A 299 15.94 20.23 4.03
N CYS A 300 16.03 20.15 5.34
CA CYS A 300 14.93 19.74 6.21
C CYS A 300 14.24 20.95 6.84
N SER A 301 12.99 20.75 7.28
CA SER A 301 12.14 21.79 7.88
C SER A 301 12.71 22.40 9.18
N ASP A 302 13.58 21.69 9.87
CA ASP A 302 14.30 22.15 11.07
C ASP A 302 15.57 22.96 10.74
N GLY A 303 15.86 23.15 9.46
CA GLY A 303 17.03 23.88 8.96
C GLY A 303 18.28 23.01 8.80
N SER A 304 18.25 21.73 9.19
CA SER A 304 19.37 20.82 8.93
C SER A 304 19.54 20.56 7.44
N VAL A 305 20.80 20.40 7.00
CA VAL A 305 21.17 20.22 5.60
C VAL A 305 22.06 18.98 5.47
N TYR A 306 21.78 18.15 4.49
CA TYR A 306 22.51 16.93 4.19
C TYR A 306 22.93 16.93 2.72
N SER A 307 24.18 16.56 2.44
CA SER A 307 24.70 16.53 1.07
C SER A 307 25.35 15.19 0.75
N GLY A 308 25.15 14.73 -0.48
CA GLY A 308 25.70 13.47 -0.97
C GLY A 308 26.12 13.54 -2.43
N ARG A 309 27.01 12.63 -2.83
CA ARG A 309 27.33 12.40 -4.25
C ARG A 309 26.10 11.89 -4.99
N PHE A 310 25.29 11.09 -4.30
CA PHE A 310 24.02 10.54 -4.80
C PHE A 310 22.91 10.76 -3.79
N LEU A 311 21.67 10.84 -4.29
CA LEU A 311 20.47 10.81 -3.47
C LEU A 311 19.60 9.61 -3.86
N ILE A 312 18.90 9.01 -2.89
CA ILE A 312 17.77 8.12 -3.15
C ILE A 312 16.52 8.73 -2.55
N CYS A 313 15.53 9.03 -3.38
CA CYS A 313 14.24 9.52 -2.94
C CYS A 313 13.25 8.37 -2.86
N THR A 314 12.79 8.07 -1.64
CA THR A 314 11.77 7.03 -1.38
C THR A 314 10.46 7.62 -0.88
N ILE A 315 10.34 8.96 -0.90
CA ILE A 315 9.13 9.67 -0.50
C ILE A 315 8.01 9.33 -1.51
N PRO A 316 6.80 8.95 -1.07
CA PRO A 316 5.66 8.80 -1.97
C PRO A 316 5.42 10.08 -2.77
N PHE A 317 5.11 9.98 -4.05
CA PHE A 317 4.90 11.17 -4.89
C PHE A 317 3.75 12.06 -4.39
N SER A 318 2.76 11.49 -3.67
CA SER A 318 1.74 12.26 -2.94
C SER A 318 2.34 13.30 -1.99
N MET A 319 3.50 13.01 -1.39
CA MET A 319 4.22 13.91 -0.48
C MET A 319 5.37 14.66 -1.15
N LEU A 320 6.00 14.06 -2.15
CA LEU A 320 7.11 14.69 -2.88
C LEU A 320 6.67 15.95 -3.64
N ARG A 321 5.37 16.08 -3.94
CA ARG A 321 4.74 17.32 -4.48
C ARG A 321 4.97 18.57 -3.62
N GLU A 322 5.18 18.38 -2.32
CA GLU A 322 5.39 19.45 -1.35
C GLU A 322 6.87 19.81 -1.16
N VAL A 323 7.77 19.08 -1.80
CA VAL A 323 9.21 19.30 -1.73
C VAL A 323 9.65 20.09 -2.94
N GLU A 324 10.32 21.20 -2.71
CA GLU A 324 10.93 21.96 -3.79
C GLU A 324 12.11 21.20 -4.37
N ILE A 325 12.10 20.92 -5.67
CA ILE A 325 13.20 20.23 -6.37
C ILE A 325 13.78 21.16 -7.41
N THR A 326 15.06 21.53 -7.23
CA THR A 326 15.83 22.38 -8.16
C THR A 326 16.94 21.58 -8.83
N GLY A 327 17.36 22.01 -10.02
CA GLY A 327 18.34 21.35 -10.88
C GLY A 327 17.87 21.32 -12.33
N ASN A 328 18.56 20.54 -13.19
CA ASN A 328 18.15 20.38 -14.57
C ASN A 328 16.75 19.77 -14.66
N ALA A 329 15.94 20.18 -15.63
CA ALA A 329 14.57 19.73 -15.75
C ALA A 329 14.50 18.22 -16.06
N ASN A 330 13.63 17.49 -15.33
CA ASN A 330 13.18 16.17 -15.70
C ASN A 330 11.64 16.19 -15.83
N PRO A 331 11.13 16.46 -17.03
CA PRO A 331 9.69 16.65 -17.23
C PRO A 331 8.88 15.38 -16.94
N ILE A 332 9.43 14.19 -17.24
CA ILE A 332 8.74 12.90 -17.02
C ILE A 332 8.59 12.64 -15.51
N ALA A 333 9.67 12.75 -14.74
CA ALA A 333 9.60 12.60 -13.29
C ALA A 333 8.69 13.66 -12.66
N ARG A 334 8.77 14.91 -13.12
CA ARG A 334 7.89 15.99 -12.64
C ARG A 334 6.42 15.73 -12.93
N GLN A 335 6.09 15.23 -14.13
CA GLN A 335 4.74 14.84 -14.48
C GLN A 335 4.24 13.71 -13.56
N ALA A 336 5.03 12.66 -13.35
CA ALA A 336 4.69 11.55 -12.46
C ALA A 336 4.46 12.05 -11.01
N ILE A 337 5.38 12.83 -10.46
CA ILE A 337 5.27 13.42 -9.12
C ILE A 337 3.98 14.22 -8.99
N THR A 338 3.64 15.03 -9.98
CA THR A 338 2.50 15.95 -9.93
C THR A 338 1.16 15.24 -10.10
N THR A 339 1.07 14.23 -10.96
CA THR A 339 -0.21 13.71 -11.45
C THR A 339 -0.53 12.27 -11.03
N MET A 340 0.45 11.50 -10.54
CA MET A 340 0.20 10.12 -10.11
C MET A 340 -0.83 10.05 -8.98
N PRO A 341 -1.96 9.35 -9.17
CA PRO A 341 -2.96 9.22 -8.11
C PRO A 341 -2.54 8.21 -7.05
N TYR A 342 -3.10 8.37 -5.85
CA TYR A 342 -2.94 7.45 -4.73
C TYR A 342 -4.30 6.95 -4.26
N ALA A 343 -4.37 5.66 -3.96
CA ALA A 343 -5.60 5.04 -3.51
C ALA A 343 -6.01 5.52 -2.13
N ASN A 344 -7.29 5.85 -1.98
CA ASN A 344 -7.89 6.16 -0.71
C ASN A 344 -8.22 4.85 0.01
N THR A 345 -7.71 4.69 1.21
CA THR A 345 -7.97 3.52 2.04
C THR A 345 -8.10 3.96 3.49
N ALA A 346 -9.20 3.58 4.10
CA ALA A 346 -9.40 3.69 5.54
C ALA A 346 -9.74 2.32 6.13
N ARG A 347 -9.33 2.07 7.34
CA ARG A 347 -9.56 0.80 8.03
C ARG A 347 -9.98 1.04 9.48
N LEU A 348 -11.09 0.44 9.88
CA LEU A 348 -11.49 0.33 11.27
C LEU A 348 -11.22 -1.10 11.74
N TYR A 349 -10.39 -1.25 12.74
CA TYR A 349 -10.09 -2.52 13.37
C TYR A 349 -10.91 -2.70 14.63
N VAL A 350 -11.45 -3.88 14.80
CA VAL A 350 -12.28 -4.24 15.94
C VAL A 350 -11.80 -5.56 16.55
N THR A 351 -12.01 -5.71 17.85
CA THR A 351 -11.94 -6.99 18.54
C THR A 351 -13.30 -7.64 18.44
N VAL A 352 -13.35 -8.89 17.98
CA VAL A 352 -14.57 -9.69 17.91
C VAL A 352 -14.59 -10.60 19.13
N GLU A 353 -15.29 -10.17 20.16
CA GLU A 353 -15.35 -10.85 21.45
C GLU A 353 -16.15 -12.15 21.39
N ARG A 354 -17.02 -12.25 20.39
CA ARG A 354 -17.89 -13.40 20.16
C ARG A 354 -18.02 -13.64 18.66
N PRO A 355 -17.69 -14.83 18.14
CA PRO A 355 -17.72 -15.14 16.70
C PRO A 355 -19.16 -15.23 16.19
N PHE A 356 -19.83 -14.10 15.97
CA PHE A 356 -21.23 -13.96 15.60
C PHE A 356 -21.61 -14.73 14.33
N TRP A 357 -20.65 -15.02 13.45
CA TRP A 357 -20.86 -15.85 12.26
C TRP A 357 -21.18 -17.32 12.58
N LYS A 358 -20.82 -17.80 13.78
CA LYS A 358 -21.25 -19.12 14.25
C LYS A 358 -22.70 -19.14 14.70
N GLU A 359 -23.27 -17.99 15.08
CA GLU A 359 -24.64 -17.85 15.55
C GLU A 359 -25.64 -17.72 14.40
N ASP A 360 -25.31 -16.93 13.39
CA ASP A 360 -26.19 -16.71 12.23
C ASP A 360 -25.89 -17.63 11.04
N GLY A 361 -24.82 -18.44 11.11
CA GLY A 361 -24.47 -19.43 10.09
C GLY A 361 -24.00 -18.82 8.75
N LEU A 362 -23.73 -17.50 8.72
CA LEU A 362 -23.23 -16.84 7.53
C LEU A 362 -21.69 -16.84 7.52
N PRO A 363 -21.05 -16.64 6.37
CA PRO A 363 -19.59 -16.56 6.28
C PRO A 363 -18.98 -15.50 7.23
N PRO A 364 -17.79 -15.72 7.79
CA PRO A 364 -17.15 -14.79 8.71
C PRO A 364 -16.96 -13.39 8.13
N SER A 365 -16.47 -13.32 6.90
CA SER A 365 -16.20 -12.06 6.19
C SER A 365 -17.35 -11.68 5.26
N ILE A 366 -17.47 -10.39 4.95
CA ILE A 366 -18.59 -9.83 4.18
C ILE A 366 -18.07 -8.87 3.13
N SER A 367 -18.61 -8.96 1.92
CA SER A 367 -18.52 -7.94 0.88
C SER A 367 -19.90 -7.30 0.70
N SER A 368 -19.99 -5.96 0.77
CA SER A 368 -21.25 -5.22 0.69
C SER A 368 -21.15 -4.03 -0.25
N ASP A 369 -22.20 -3.77 -1.05
CA ASP A 369 -22.34 -2.54 -1.86
C ASP A 369 -22.75 -1.31 -1.03
N GLY A 370 -23.02 -1.52 0.27
CA GLY A 370 -23.34 -0.46 1.22
C GLY A 370 -22.11 0.32 1.72
N PRO A 371 -22.32 1.28 2.62
CA PRO A 371 -21.27 2.19 3.12
C PRO A 371 -20.18 1.47 3.92
N MET A 372 -20.45 0.27 4.42
CA MET A 372 -19.50 -0.54 5.16
C MET A 372 -18.34 -1.05 4.27
N GLY A 373 -18.55 -1.17 2.96
CA GLY A 373 -17.58 -1.81 2.05
C GLY A 373 -17.41 -3.28 2.42
N MET A 374 -16.23 -3.65 2.91
CA MET A 374 -15.93 -5.02 3.32
C MET A 374 -15.69 -5.10 4.82
N PHE A 375 -16.15 -6.20 5.43
CA PHE A 375 -15.72 -6.62 6.76
C PHE A 375 -14.94 -7.92 6.64
N TRP A 376 -13.71 -7.94 7.16
CA TRP A 376 -12.85 -9.11 7.20
C TRP A 376 -12.74 -9.62 8.62
N ALA A 377 -13.05 -10.90 8.82
CA ALA A 377 -12.67 -11.60 10.04
C ALA A 377 -11.20 -12.03 9.92
N ILE A 378 -10.42 -11.78 10.95
CA ILE A 378 -8.97 -12.00 10.96
C ILE A 378 -8.61 -12.83 12.19
N ASP A 379 -7.68 -13.76 12.02
CA ASP A 379 -7.11 -14.52 13.12
C ASP A 379 -6.30 -13.61 14.06
N ASN A 380 -6.39 -13.89 15.36
CA ASN A 380 -5.58 -13.22 16.36
C ASN A 380 -4.22 -13.91 16.59
N HIS A 381 -3.98 -15.03 15.92
CA HIS A 381 -2.76 -15.87 16.01
C HIS A 381 -2.44 -16.41 17.41
N SER A 382 -3.33 -16.26 18.39
CA SER A 382 -3.11 -16.75 19.75
C SER A 382 -3.70 -18.14 19.98
N GLY A 383 -4.56 -18.61 19.08
CA GLY A 383 -5.31 -19.86 19.23
C GLY A 383 -6.41 -19.82 20.29
N GLU A 384 -6.39 -18.82 21.17
CA GLU A 384 -7.35 -18.59 22.24
C GLU A 384 -7.75 -17.12 22.27
N GLY A 385 -8.99 -16.86 22.71
CA GLY A 385 -9.50 -15.51 22.93
C GLY A 385 -10.30 -14.94 21.75
N ALA A 386 -10.45 -13.62 21.74
CA ALA A 386 -11.27 -12.92 20.79
C ALA A 386 -10.61 -12.84 19.42
N HIS A 387 -11.38 -13.08 18.37
CA HIS A 387 -10.93 -12.83 16.98
C HIS A 387 -10.77 -11.33 16.71
N ARG A 388 -10.18 -10.99 15.59
CA ARG A 388 -10.11 -9.61 15.07
C ARG A 388 -11.05 -9.45 13.89
N GLY A 389 -11.48 -8.22 13.69
CA GLY A 389 -12.20 -7.84 12.50
C GLY A 389 -11.64 -6.54 11.94
N MET A 390 -11.84 -6.34 10.65
CA MET A 390 -11.38 -5.13 9.97
C MET A 390 -12.42 -4.70 8.94
N PHE A 391 -12.92 -3.48 9.06
CA PHE A 391 -13.63 -2.83 7.97
C PHE A 391 -12.59 -2.30 6.98
N VAL A 392 -12.69 -2.72 5.73
CA VAL A 392 -11.80 -2.32 4.65
C VAL A 392 -12.56 -1.38 3.72
N LEU A 393 -12.21 -0.11 3.78
CA LEU A 393 -12.80 0.94 2.97
C LEU A 393 -11.79 1.33 1.89
N VAL A 394 -12.23 1.29 0.64
CA VAL A 394 -11.39 1.66 -0.52
C VAL A 394 -12.17 2.56 -1.47
N GLY A 395 -11.48 3.35 -2.27
CA GLY A 395 -12.08 4.21 -3.27
C GLY A 395 -13.20 5.09 -2.70
N ARG A 396 -14.41 4.99 -3.26
CA ARG A 396 -15.57 5.81 -2.89
C ARG A 396 -16.00 5.63 -1.43
N THR A 397 -15.98 4.42 -0.90
CA THR A 397 -16.35 4.16 0.51
C THR A 397 -15.35 4.79 1.47
N ALA A 398 -14.05 4.73 1.17
CA ALA A 398 -13.03 5.41 1.94
C ALA A 398 -13.21 6.94 1.91
N GLN A 399 -13.47 7.51 0.73
CA GLN A 399 -13.73 8.95 0.58
C GLN A 399 -14.94 9.40 1.38
N ALA A 400 -16.05 8.66 1.28
CA ALA A 400 -17.29 8.99 2.00
C ALA A 400 -17.11 8.96 3.52
N VAL A 401 -16.35 8.00 4.03
CA VAL A 401 -16.10 7.89 5.47
C VAL A 401 -15.03 8.88 5.96
N SER A 402 -14.05 9.21 5.12
CA SER A 402 -12.99 10.16 5.47
C SER A 402 -13.47 11.60 5.69
N VAL A 403 -14.68 11.98 5.25
CA VAL A 403 -15.25 13.32 5.54
C VAL A 403 -15.99 13.39 6.87
N LEU A 404 -16.27 12.24 7.48
CA LEU A 404 -16.94 12.14 8.77
C LEU A 404 -15.96 12.35 9.94
N ASP A 405 -16.49 12.74 11.09
CA ASP A 405 -15.79 12.56 12.35
C ASP A 405 -15.52 11.08 12.61
N ARG A 406 -14.46 10.79 13.37
CA ARG A 406 -14.11 9.43 13.72
C ARG A 406 -15.26 8.69 14.42
N ALA A 407 -15.94 9.33 15.36
CA ALA A 407 -17.05 8.73 16.11
C ALA A 407 -18.24 8.41 15.19
N ASP A 408 -18.56 9.30 14.26
CA ASP A 408 -19.63 9.11 13.29
C ASP A 408 -19.29 8.01 12.27
N ALA A 409 -18.03 7.95 11.84
CA ALA A 409 -17.53 6.89 10.98
C ALA A 409 -17.61 5.51 11.66
N GLU A 410 -17.18 5.41 12.91
CA GLU A 410 -17.26 4.18 13.71
C GLU A 410 -18.73 3.75 13.91
N ALA A 411 -19.61 4.69 14.27
CA ALA A 411 -21.04 4.43 14.45
C ALA A 411 -21.71 3.96 13.14
N LEU A 412 -21.39 4.59 12.02
CA LEU A 412 -21.90 4.19 10.70
C LEU A 412 -21.51 2.74 10.36
N LEU A 413 -20.23 2.41 10.48
CA LEU A 413 -19.71 1.09 10.09
C LEU A 413 -20.24 -0.03 11.00
N ILE A 414 -20.23 0.19 12.31
CA ILE A 414 -20.74 -0.76 13.29
C ILE A 414 -22.27 -0.91 13.16
N GLY A 415 -22.97 0.21 12.97
CA GLY A 415 -24.42 0.20 12.76
C GLY A 415 -24.82 -0.53 11.51
N GLU A 416 -24.08 -0.37 10.40
CA GLU A 416 -24.32 -1.07 9.16
C GLU A 416 -24.05 -2.58 9.29
N LEU A 417 -22.96 -2.97 9.95
CA LEU A 417 -22.70 -4.39 10.25
C LEU A 417 -23.84 -4.97 11.10
N ALA A 418 -24.29 -4.25 12.13
CA ALA A 418 -25.39 -4.69 13.00
C ALA A 418 -26.74 -4.77 12.26
N ARG A 419 -26.94 -3.97 11.21
CA ARG A 419 -28.10 -4.02 10.34
C ARG A 419 -28.06 -5.28 9.47
N LEU A 420 -26.92 -5.57 8.85
CA LEU A 420 -26.73 -6.73 7.98
C LEU A 420 -26.62 -8.04 8.75
N ARG A 421 -26.01 -8.00 9.91
CA ARG A 421 -25.71 -9.13 10.80
C ARG A 421 -26.19 -8.83 12.22
N PRO A 422 -27.48 -8.96 12.55
CA PRO A 422 -28.00 -8.68 13.90
C PRO A 422 -27.25 -9.42 15.03
N ALA A 423 -26.70 -10.61 14.77
CA ALA A 423 -25.87 -11.36 15.68
C ALA A 423 -24.57 -10.64 16.07
N SER A 424 -24.12 -9.65 15.30
CA SER A 424 -22.92 -8.86 15.61
C SER A 424 -23.13 -7.83 16.71
N ARG A 425 -24.38 -7.54 17.10
CA ARG A 425 -24.69 -6.57 18.16
C ARG A 425 -24.06 -6.98 19.50
N GLY A 426 -23.25 -6.08 20.06
CA GLY A 426 -22.51 -6.35 21.30
C GLY A 426 -21.44 -7.43 21.19
N ALA A 427 -21.11 -7.87 19.97
CA ALA A 427 -20.06 -8.84 19.73
C ALA A 427 -18.71 -8.21 19.33
N ILE A 428 -18.70 -6.91 19.06
CA ILE A 428 -17.50 -6.22 18.60
C ILE A 428 -17.19 -4.98 19.42
N ARG A 429 -15.90 -4.69 19.58
CA ARG A 429 -15.36 -3.51 20.25
C ARG A 429 -14.30 -2.86 19.35
N VAL A 430 -14.35 -1.55 19.24
CA VAL A 430 -13.34 -0.80 18.46
C VAL A 430 -11.96 -0.98 19.08
N ALA A 431 -10.99 -1.35 18.27
CA ALA A 431 -9.59 -1.50 18.66
C ALA A 431 -8.74 -0.32 18.17
N THR A 432 -8.78 0.01 16.89
CA THR A 432 -8.05 1.15 16.35
C THR A 432 -8.58 1.56 14.97
N TRP A 433 -8.19 2.75 14.52
CA TRP A 433 -8.57 3.34 13.24
C TRP A 433 -7.33 3.83 12.48
N LYS A 434 -7.32 3.64 11.17
CA LYS A 434 -6.31 4.23 10.29
C LYS A 434 -6.95 4.75 9.01
N ASP A 435 -6.79 6.03 8.77
CA ASP A 435 -7.13 6.70 7.51
C ASP A 435 -5.83 7.15 6.84
N TRP A 436 -5.47 6.47 5.74
CA TRP A 436 -4.25 6.77 5.00
C TRP A 436 -4.36 8.04 4.17
N LEU A 437 -5.57 8.46 3.77
CA LEU A 437 -5.79 9.71 3.06
C LEU A 437 -5.49 10.92 3.96
N ARG A 438 -5.88 10.83 5.25
CA ARG A 438 -5.63 11.87 6.25
C ARG A 438 -4.26 11.79 6.92
N ASP A 439 -3.46 10.77 6.62
CA ASP A 439 -2.11 10.68 7.16
C ASP A 439 -1.25 11.83 6.59
N PRO A 440 -0.71 12.73 7.45
CA PRO A 440 -0.03 13.95 6.99
C PRO A 440 1.30 13.69 6.28
N LEU A 441 1.84 12.47 6.37
CA LEU A 441 3.12 12.08 5.79
C LEU A 441 2.99 11.02 4.67
N GLN A 442 1.73 10.64 4.31
CA GLN A 442 1.49 9.64 3.25
C GLN A 442 0.46 10.13 2.23
N ARG A 443 -0.67 10.69 2.69
CA ARG A 443 -1.79 11.17 1.85
C ARG A 443 -2.24 10.17 0.80
N GLY A 444 -2.43 8.93 1.23
CA GLY A 444 -2.87 7.80 0.44
C GLY A 444 -2.15 6.51 0.80
N CYS A 445 -2.74 5.39 0.43
CA CYS A 445 -2.21 4.07 0.77
C CYS A 445 -1.22 3.58 -0.31
N GLY A 446 -1.71 3.13 -1.44
CA GLY A 446 -0.91 2.67 -2.58
C GLY A 446 -1.02 3.65 -3.75
N PHE A 447 -0.03 3.67 -4.63
CA PHE A 447 -0.13 4.43 -5.86
C PHE A 447 -1.13 3.75 -6.82
N SER A 448 -1.64 4.54 -7.76
CA SER A 448 -2.32 4.06 -8.95
C SER A 448 -1.77 4.75 -10.18
N LEU A 449 -2.16 4.27 -11.34
CA LEU A 449 -1.91 4.92 -12.62
C LEU A 449 -3.25 5.10 -13.30
N ALA A 450 -3.61 6.33 -13.60
CA ALA A 450 -4.79 6.63 -14.38
C ALA A 450 -4.62 6.18 -15.83
N PRO A 451 -5.71 6.01 -16.59
CA PRO A 451 -5.65 5.76 -18.03
C PRO A 451 -4.71 6.75 -18.73
N GLY A 452 -3.85 6.24 -19.60
CA GLY A 452 -2.82 7.01 -20.32
C GLY A 452 -1.51 7.24 -19.55
N GLN A 453 -1.48 7.04 -18.23
CA GLN A 453 -0.27 7.34 -17.42
C GLN A 453 0.82 6.27 -17.52
N VAL A 454 0.47 5.03 -17.86
CA VAL A 454 1.49 4.00 -18.14
C VAL A 454 2.32 4.43 -19.35
N ASN A 455 1.65 4.85 -20.41
CA ASN A 455 2.30 5.34 -21.63
C ASN A 455 3.02 6.66 -21.41
N ALA A 456 2.44 7.58 -20.61
CA ALA A 456 2.98 8.91 -20.43
C ALA A 456 4.29 8.94 -19.63
N PHE A 457 4.40 8.15 -18.56
CA PHE A 457 5.57 8.25 -17.68
C PHE A 457 5.98 6.98 -16.94
N ALA A 458 5.12 5.96 -16.77
CA ALA A 458 5.45 4.84 -15.87
C ALA A 458 6.72 4.09 -16.27
N ARG A 459 7.04 4.02 -17.56
CA ARG A 459 8.27 3.41 -18.07
C ARG A 459 9.53 4.15 -17.66
N ASP A 460 9.48 5.47 -17.68
CA ASP A 460 10.66 6.34 -17.60
C ASP A 460 10.77 7.14 -16.29
N MET A 461 9.72 7.19 -15.49
CA MET A 461 9.69 7.95 -14.23
C MET A 461 10.71 7.48 -13.19
N ILE A 462 11.20 6.24 -13.35
CA ILE A 462 12.20 5.65 -12.47
C ILE A 462 13.64 6.02 -12.84
N LYS A 463 13.84 6.61 -14.03
CA LYS A 463 15.16 7.06 -14.46
C LYS A 463 15.69 8.13 -13.51
N PRO A 464 16.99 8.11 -13.18
CA PRO A 464 17.56 9.11 -12.28
C PRO A 464 17.30 10.54 -12.74
N TRP A 465 17.03 11.42 -11.80
CA TRP A 465 17.03 12.86 -12.02
C TRP A 465 18.38 13.42 -11.59
N GLN A 466 19.31 13.58 -12.53
CA GLN A 466 20.73 13.87 -12.27
C GLN A 466 21.34 12.79 -11.33
N VAL A 467 21.68 13.16 -10.11
CA VAL A 467 22.24 12.24 -9.10
C VAL A 467 21.17 11.63 -8.19
N MET A 468 19.89 11.99 -8.37
CA MET A 468 18.80 11.48 -7.55
C MET A 468 18.14 10.27 -8.22
N HIS A 469 18.20 9.14 -7.54
CA HIS A 469 17.52 7.89 -7.89
C HIS A 469 16.18 7.79 -7.16
N PHE A 470 15.22 7.10 -7.75
CA PHE A 470 13.89 6.90 -7.14
C PHE A 470 13.72 5.45 -6.71
N ALA A 471 13.22 5.25 -5.49
CA ALA A 471 12.78 3.94 -5.01
C ALA A 471 11.45 4.08 -4.25
N GLY A 472 10.83 2.98 -3.90
CA GLY A 472 9.54 2.94 -3.24
C GLY A 472 8.53 2.14 -4.05
N GLU A 473 7.49 1.65 -3.40
CA GLU A 473 6.44 0.84 -4.00
C GLU A 473 5.85 1.47 -5.27
N HIS A 474 5.81 2.79 -5.35
CA HIS A 474 5.31 3.55 -6.51
C HIS A 474 6.24 3.54 -7.73
N THR A 475 7.46 3.04 -7.59
CA THR A 475 8.45 2.89 -8.69
C THR A 475 8.67 1.44 -9.08
N ARG A 476 7.72 0.57 -8.77
CA ARG A 476 7.76 -0.87 -9.05
C ARG A 476 7.83 -1.22 -10.54
N ARG A 477 8.35 -2.40 -10.82
CA ARG A 477 8.38 -2.99 -12.18
C ARG A 477 7.65 -4.33 -12.21
N THR A 478 8.00 -5.24 -11.33
CA THR A 478 7.57 -6.64 -11.38
C THR A 478 6.72 -7.05 -10.18
N ASP A 479 6.92 -6.43 -9.03
CA ASP A 479 6.28 -6.83 -7.77
C ASP A 479 5.20 -5.82 -7.30
N PHE A 480 4.64 -6.02 -6.12
CA PHE A 480 3.71 -5.09 -5.48
C PHE A 480 3.90 -5.08 -3.95
N GLY A 481 3.31 -4.06 -3.29
CA GLY A 481 3.34 -3.95 -1.83
C GLY A 481 4.75 -3.83 -1.24
N MET A 482 5.02 -4.59 -0.17
CA MET A 482 6.32 -4.60 0.50
C MET A 482 7.43 -5.14 -0.40
N GLU A 483 7.13 -6.14 -1.21
CA GLU A 483 8.10 -6.76 -2.12
C GLU A 483 8.60 -5.76 -3.17
N SER A 484 7.70 -4.97 -3.75
CA SER A 484 8.11 -3.93 -4.71
C SER A 484 8.88 -2.78 -4.09
N ALA A 485 8.65 -2.49 -2.81
CA ALA A 485 9.48 -1.53 -2.08
C ALA A 485 10.92 -2.03 -1.96
N MET A 486 11.11 -3.33 -1.73
CA MET A 486 12.44 -3.98 -1.69
C MET A 486 13.06 -4.06 -3.10
N GLU A 487 12.29 -4.48 -4.11
CA GLU A 487 12.71 -4.52 -5.52
C GLU A 487 13.29 -3.18 -5.97
N SER A 488 12.53 -2.11 -5.76
CA SER A 488 12.95 -0.76 -6.17
C SER A 488 14.17 -0.25 -5.42
N ALA A 489 14.33 -0.68 -4.17
CA ALA A 489 15.50 -0.36 -3.36
C ALA A 489 16.77 -1.00 -3.93
N GLU A 490 16.69 -2.28 -4.27
CA GLU A 490 17.80 -3.01 -4.87
C GLU A 490 18.21 -2.39 -6.21
N ARG A 491 17.24 -2.09 -7.07
CA ARG A 491 17.50 -1.40 -8.33
C ARG A 491 18.23 -0.08 -8.11
N ALA A 492 17.72 0.80 -7.25
CA ALA A 492 18.34 2.10 -7.00
C ALA A 492 19.74 2.00 -6.37
N ALA A 493 19.96 1.03 -5.50
CA ALA A 493 21.27 0.78 -4.91
C ALA A 493 22.28 0.27 -5.96
N ILE A 494 21.88 -0.68 -6.82
CA ILE A 494 22.72 -1.19 -7.90
C ILE A 494 23.08 -0.08 -8.89
N GLU A 495 22.11 0.75 -9.33
CA GLU A 495 22.36 1.89 -10.20
C GLU A 495 23.44 2.84 -9.65
N ILE A 496 23.49 3.04 -8.32
CA ILE A 496 24.51 3.85 -7.67
C ILE A 496 25.85 3.13 -7.65
N LEU A 497 25.87 1.84 -7.28
CA LEU A 497 27.09 1.04 -7.22
C LEU A 497 27.79 0.96 -8.58
N GLU A 498 27.05 0.78 -9.66
CA GLU A 498 27.58 0.81 -11.04
C GLU A 498 28.23 2.15 -11.40
N ARG A 499 27.78 3.27 -10.81
CA ARG A 499 28.36 4.60 -11.00
C ARG A 499 29.52 4.90 -10.08
N THR A 500 29.77 4.08 -9.06
CA THR A 500 30.87 4.22 -8.11
C THR A 500 32.03 3.28 -8.37
N ALA A 501 31.81 2.22 -9.15
CA ALA A 501 32.83 1.28 -9.63
C ALA A 501 33.68 1.93 -10.72
#